data_3ec9ae1d25f1ab3597a301e77c4ccf70
#
_entry.id   3ec9ae1d25f1ab3597a301e77c4ccf70
#
_cell.length_a   1.000
_cell.length_b   1.000
_cell.length_c   1.000
_cell.angle_alpha   90.00
_cell.angle_beta   90.00
_cell.angle_gamma   90.00
#
_symmetry.space_group_name_H-M   'P 1'
#
loop_
_entity.id
_entity.type
_entity.pdbx_description
1 polymer ?
#
loop_
_entity_poly.entity_id
_entity_poly.type
_entity_poly.pdbx_seq_one_letter_code
_entity_poly.pdbx_strand_id
1 'polypeptide(L)'
;VYKRQVLYCLMTSALIVIAVIDERTYQIPVSQNLFLGLLGIIMTVYDFRHILSHIIGAVIVSLFLYGLYYFSSGKAIGGGDIKLMAYAGLLLGAKNIIFAFILACILGSVIHTIRMKVSKRNNLLALGPYLSAGIFIAALWGSRFWTWYLGMMGIY
;
A
#
# COMPACT_ATOMS: atom_id res chain seq x y z
N VAL A 1 9.42 -18.32 10.05
CA VAL A 1 10.22 -17.36 9.27
C VAL A 1 9.99 -17.58 7.77
N TYR A 2 10.17 -18.77 7.26
CA TYR A 2 10.01 -19.08 5.82
C TYR A 2 8.60 -18.81 5.28
N LYS A 3 7.55 -19.06 6.07
CA LYS A 3 6.15 -18.83 5.65
C LYS A 3 5.87 -17.34 5.39
N ARG A 4 6.38 -16.44 6.23
CA ARG A 4 6.28 -14.98 6.00
C ARG A 4 7.03 -14.56 4.75
N GLN A 5 8.21 -15.12 4.50
CA GLN A 5 8.98 -14.83 3.29
C GLN A 5 8.23 -15.23 2.03
N VAL A 6 7.62 -16.42 2.01
CA VAL A 6 6.80 -16.87 0.88
C VAL A 6 5.62 -15.93 0.63
N LEU A 7 4.90 -15.53 1.68
CA LEU A 7 3.80 -14.57 1.58
C LEU A 7 4.26 -13.22 1.01
N TYR A 8 5.41 -12.71 1.46
CA TYR A 8 5.97 -11.46 0.95
C TYR A 8 6.46 -11.57 -0.50
N CYS A 9 7.02 -12.71 -0.90
CA CYS A 9 7.37 -12.96 -2.30
C CYS A 9 6.14 -12.98 -3.21
N LEU A 10 5.08 -13.66 -2.79
CA LEU A 10 3.80 -13.69 -3.52
C LEU A 10 3.16 -12.30 -3.58
N MET A 11 3.17 -11.57 -2.47
CA MET A 11 2.73 -10.17 -2.43
C MET A 11 3.50 -9.31 -3.42
N THR A 12 4.82 -9.41 -3.42
CA THR A 12 5.69 -8.63 -4.31
C THR A 12 5.39 -8.91 -5.77
N SER A 13 5.19 -10.17 -6.15
CA SER A 13 4.83 -10.54 -7.52
C SER A 13 3.49 -9.92 -7.94
N ALA A 14 2.49 -9.96 -7.07
CA ALA A 14 1.20 -9.33 -7.31
C ALA A 14 1.31 -7.79 -7.43
N LEU A 15 2.12 -7.16 -6.59
CA LEU A 15 2.35 -5.71 -6.63
C LEU A 15 3.04 -5.27 -7.92
N ILE A 16 3.98 -6.04 -8.43
CA ILE A 16 4.62 -5.76 -9.72
C ILE A 16 3.59 -5.79 -10.85
N VAL A 17 2.74 -6.81 -10.88
CA VAL A 17 1.69 -6.93 -11.88
C VAL A 17 0.71 -5.75 -11.80
N ILE A 18 0.28 -5.40 -10.59
CA ILE A 18 -0.61 -4.25 -10.36
C ILE A 18 0.05 -2.96 -10.85
N ALA A 19 1.31 -2.73 -10.50
CA ALA A 19 2.04 -1.52 -10.89
C ALA A 19 2.11 -1.37 -12.42
N VAL A 20 2.45 -2.45 -13.12
CA VAL A 20 2.58 -2.44 -14.59
C VAL A 20 1.23 -2.23 -15.27
N ILE A 21 0.17 -2.88 -14.78
CA ILE A 21 -1.16 -2.75 -15.39
C ILE A 21 -1.73 -1.36 -15.10
N ASP A 22 -1.63 -0.87 -13.86
CA ASP A 22 -2.16 0.44 -13.50
C ASP A 22 -1.44 1.58 -14.23
N GLU A 23 -0.14 1.48 -14.46
CA GLU A 23 0.60 2.47 -15.25
C GLU A 23 0.12 2.55 -16.71
N ARG A 24 -0.39 1.44 -17.26
CA ARG A 24 -0.87 1.37 -18.65
C ARG A 24 -2.35 1.68 -18.79
N THR A 25 -3.17 1.24 -17.85
CA THR A 25 -4.63 1.26 -17.95
C THR A 25 -5.31 2.20 -16.97
N TYR A 26 -4.57 2.73 -15.99
CA TYR A 26 -5.11 3.50 -14.85
C TYR A 26 -6.18 2.73 -14.07
N GLN A 27 -6.09 1.40 -14.07
CA GLN A 27 -7.02 0.52 -13.38
C GLN A 27 -6.27 -0.62 -12.69
N ILE A 28 -6.61 -0.85 -11.43
CA ILE A 28 -6.09 -1.98 -10.68
C ILE A 28 -6.96 -3.22 -10.96
N PRO A 29 -6.37 -4.33 -11.45
CA PRO A 29 -7.14 -5.53 -11.74
C PRO A 29 -7.73 -6.13 -10.46
N VAL A 30 -9.02 -6.44 -10.51
CA VAL A 30 -9.77 -7.01 -9.38
C VAL A 30 -9.18 -8.34 -8.92
N SER A 31 -8.74 -9.17 -9.87
CA SER A 31 -8.12 -10.47 -9.59
C SER A 31 -6.87 -10.36 -8.71
N GLN A 32 -6.00 -9.41 -9.00
CA GLN A 32 -4.78 -9.17 -8.22
C GLN A 32 -5.10 -8.61 -6.83
N ASN A 33 -6.08 -7.73 -6.74
CA ASN A 33 -6.57 -7.23 -5.45
C ASN A 33 -7.15 -8.35 -4.58
N LEU A 34 -7.97 -9.24 -5.15
CA LEU A 34 -8.51 -10.40 -4.44
C LEU A 34 -7.40 -11.36 -4.00
N PHE A 35 -6.38 -11.56 -4.84
CA PHE A 35 -5.23 -12.38 -4.48
C PHE A 35 -4.47 -11.79 -3.27
N LEU A 36 -4.23 -10.49 -3.27
CA LEU A 36 -3.65 -9.80 -2.11
C LEU A 36 -4.53 -9.90 -0.87
N GLY A 37 -5.85 -9.82 -1.03
CA GLY A 37 -6.81 -10.02 0.05
C GLY A 37 -6.70 -11.41 0.66
N LEU A 38 -6.59 -12.44 -0.17
CA LEU A 38 -6.38 -13.81 0.29
C LEU A 38 -5.06 -13.96 1.07
N LEU A 39 -3.97 -13.41 0.56
CA LEU A 39 -2.68 -13.39 1.27
C LEU A 39 -2.78 -12.64 2.61
N GLY A 40 -3.53 -11.53 2.64
CA GLY A 40 -3.78 -10.76 3.85
C GLY A 40 -4.53 -11.55 4.91
N ILE A 41 -5.55 -12.30 4.51
CA ILE A 41 -6.30 -13.18 5.42
C ILE A 41 -5.39 -14.28 5.97
N ILE A 42 -4.61 -14.93 5.11
CA ILE A 42 -3.65 -15.96 5.52
C ILE A 42 -2.66 -15.40 6.54
N MET A 43 -2.12 -14.21 6.28
CA MET A 43 -1.18 -13.56 7.19
C MET A 43 -1.82 -13.21 8.53
N THR A 44 -3.05 -12.71 8.52
CA THR A 44 -3.81 -12.35 9.73
C THR A 44 -4.08 -13.60 10.60
N VAL A 45 -4.45 -14.71 9.99
CA VAL A 45 -4.64 -16.00 10.69
C VAL A 45 -3.33 -16.53 11.23
N TYR A 46 -2.25 -16.40 10.46
CA TYR A 46 -0.93 -16.86 10.86
C TYR A 46 -0.35 -16.05 12.04
N ASP A 47 -0.57 -14.74 12.04
CA ASP A 47 -0.14 -13.83 13.12
C ASP A 47 -1.31 -13.43 14.02
N PHE A 48 -1.99 -14.42 14.56
CA PHE A 48 -3.19 -14.24 15.39
C PHE A 48 -2.98 -13.34 16.61
N ARG A 49 -1.74 -13.28 17.13
CA ARG A 49 -1.38 -12.40 18.26
C ARG A 49 -1.55 -10.91 17.94
N HIS A 50 -1.38 -10.54 16.68
CA HIS A 50 -1.48 -9.15 16.22
C HIS A 50 -2.70 -8.91 15.33
N ILE A 51 -3.71 -9.78 15.42
CA ILE A 51 -4.92 -9.72 14.59
C ILE A 51 -5.55 -8.32 14.59
N LEU A 52 -5.59 -7.67 15.75
CA LEU A 52 -6.13 -6.33 15.88
C LEU A 52 -5.36 -5.30 15.04
N SER A 53 -4.04 -5.41 15.01
CA SER A 53 -3.19 -4.56 14.17
C SER A 53 -3.45 -4.77 12.68
N HIS A 54 -3.66 -5.99 12.26
CA HIS A 54 -3.99 -6.32 10.86
C HIS A 54 -5.36 -5.77 10.45
N ILE A 55 -6.37 -5.91 11.31
CA ILE A 55 -7.70 -5.36 11.08
C ILE A 55 -7.69 -3.84 11.06
N ILE A 56 -7.03 -3.19 12.02
CA ILE A 56 -6.87 -1.74 12.05
C ILE A 56 -6.12 -1.26 10.82
N GLY A 57 -5.08 -2.00 10.41
CA GLY A 57 -4.31 -1.70 9.21
C GLY A 57 -5.16 -1.74 7.93
N ALA A 58 -6.08 -2.68 7.83
CA ALA A 58 -7.01 -2.74 6.71
C ALA A 58 -7.96 -1.53 6.67
N VAL A 59 -8.36 -1.03 7.81
CA VAL A 59 -9.39 0.01 7.91
C VAL A 59 -8.79 1.41 7.86
N ILE A 60 -7.68 1.67 8.56
CA ILE A 60 -7.21 3.02 8.83
C ILE A 60 -6.89 3.83 7.56
N VAL A 61 -6.10 3.27 6.65
CA VAL A 61 -5.72 3.95 5.41
C VAL A 61 -6.84 3.88 4.38
N SER A 62 -7.53 2.74 4.28
CA SER A 62 -8.63 2.59 3.33
C SER A 62 -9.81 3.49 3.66
N LEU A 63 -10.12 3.69 4.93
CA LEU A 63 -11.16 4.62 5.37
C LEU A 63 -10.79 6.08 5.05
N PHE A 64 -9.54 6.45 5.24
CA PHE A 64 -9.04 7.77 4.86
C PHE A 64 -9.15 8.00 3.35
N LEU A 65 -8.72 7.04 2.55
CA LEU A 65 -8.84 7.10 1.08
C LEU A 65 -10.32 7.10 0.62
N TYR A 66 -11.16 6.34 1.30
CA TYR A 66 -12.60 6.35 1.03
C TYR A 66 -13.23 7.71 1.32
N GLY A 67 -12.83 8.36 2.39
CA GLY A 67 -13.22 9.74 2.68
C GLY A 67 -12.83 10.71 1.56
N LEU A 68 -11.58 10.64 1.09
CA LEU A 68 -11.12 11.44 -0.05
C LEU A 68 -11.88 11.11 -1.34
N TYR A 69 -12.19 9.84 -1.57
CA TYR A 69 -13.01 9.40 -2.70
C TYR A 69 -14.41 10.00 -2.65
N TYR A 70 -15.04 9.96 -1.49
CA TYR A 70 -16.38 10.52 -1.28
C TYR A 70 -16.41 12.03 -1.49
N PHE A 71 -15.50 12.77 -0.88
CA PHE A 71 -15.41 14.23 -1.00
C PHE A 71 -15.03 14.69 -2.42
N SER A 72 -14.26 13.91 -3.16
CA SER A 72 -13.87 14.23 -4.54
C SER A 72 -14.86 13.73 -5.59
N SER A 73 -15.97 13.09 -5.19
CA SER A 73 -16.93 12.44 -6.08
C SER A 73 -16.25 11.43 -7.03
N GLY A 74 -15.30 10.69 -6.52
CA GLY A 74 -14.56 9.65 -7.25
C GLY A 74 -13.52 10.14 -8.25
N LYS A 75 -13.22 11.45 -8.28
CA LYS A 75 -12.29 12.03 -9.26
C LYS A 75 -10.83 11.98 -8.85
N ALA A 76 -10.56 12.00 -7.54
CA ALA A 76 -9.19 12.09 -7.02
C ALA A 76 -8.52 10.72 -6.84
N ILE A 77 -9.27 9.70 -6.46
CA ILE A 77 -8.75 8.37 -6.11
C ILE A 77 -9.62 7.28 -6.71
N GLY A 78 -9.00 6.24 -7.24
CA GLY A 78 -9.70 5.06 -7.77
C GLY A 78 -10.20 4.14 -6.66
N GLY A 79 -11.36 3.51 -6.86
CA GLY A 79 -11.87 2.48 -5.92
C GLY A 79 -10.94 1.27 -5.77
N GLY A 80 -10.11 1.00 -6.80
CA GLY A 80 -9.08 -0.04 -6.77
C GLY A 80 -7.97 0.24 -5.75
N ASP A 81 -7.54 1.50 -5.62
CA ASP A 81 -6.51 1.93 -4.67
C ASP A 81 -6.96 1.75 -3.22
N ILE A 82 -8.23 2.02 -2.94
CA ILE A 82 -8.84 1.84 -1.62
C ILE A 82 -8.78 0.36 -1.22
N LYS A 83 -9.17 -0.53 -2.14
CA LYS A 83 -9.13 -1.99 -1.92
C LYS A 83 -7.70 -2.49 -1.78
N LEU A 84 -6.79 -1.99 -2.62
CA LEU A 84 -5.37 -2.33 -2.54
C LEU A 84 -4.80 -2.03 -1.15
N MET A 85 -5.07 -0.84 -0.63
CA MET A 85 -4.58 -0.44 0.69
C MET A 85 -5.24 -1.21 1.83
N ALA A 86 -6.51 -1.56 1.71
CA ALA A 86 -7.20 -2.42 2.68
C ALA A 86 -6.54 -3.81 2.76
N TYR A 87 -6.32 -4.45 1.63
CA TYR A 87 -5.72 -5.78 1.57
C TYR A 87 -4.24 -5.77 1.97
N ALA A 88 -3.48 -4.75 1.56
CA ALA A 88 -2.11 -4.56 2.01
C ALA A 88 -2.03 -4.29 3.52
N GLY A 89 -3.01 -3.59 4.08
CA GLY A 89 -3.14 -3.36 5.53
C GLY A 89 -3.34 -4.66 6.31
N LEU A 90 -4.14 -5.60 5.77
CA LEU A 90 -4.26 -6.95 6.34
C LEU A 90 -2.92 -7.71 6.33
N LEU A 91 -2.10 -7.51 5.31
CA LEU A 91 -0.78 -8.15 5.21
C LEU A 91 0.25 -7.55 6.16
N LEU A 92 0.33 -6.21 6.20
CA LEU A 92 1.42 -5.49 6.86
C LEU A 92 1.12 -5.08 8.30
N GLY A 93 -0.16 -4.95 8.66
CA GLY A 93 -0.59 -4.37 9.93
C GLY A 93 -0.57 -2.83 9.94
N ALA A 94 -1.17 -2.23 10.99
CA ALA A 94 -1.46 -0.80 11.06
C ALA A 94 -0.22 0.10 10.92
N LYS A 95 0.85 -0.20 11.65
CA LYS A 95 2.07 0.63 11.63
C LYS A 95 2.73 0.67 10.26
N ASN A 96 2.89 -0.50 9.64
CA ASN A 96 3.59 -0.61 8.37
C ASN A 96 2.77 -0.09 7.20
N ILE A 97 1.44 -0.20 7.23
CA ILE A 97 0.60 0.34 6.16
C ILE A 97 0.57 1.87 6.17
N ILE A 98 0.60 2.49 7.35
CA ILE A 98 0.72 3.95 7.45
C ILE A 98 2.05 4.41 6.85
N PHE A 99 3.14 3.73 7.19
CA PHE A 99 4.45 4.01 6.61
C PHE A 99 4.47 3.82 5.09
N ALA A 100 3.88 2.73 4.59
CA ALA A 100 3.71 2.48 3.17
C ALA A 100 2.96 3.61 2.45
N PHE A 101 1.88 4.09 3.04
CA PHE A 101 1.07 5.17 2.48
C PHE A 101 1.84 6.50 2.43
N ILE A 102 2.55 6.86 3.50
CA ILE A 102 3.39 8.06 3.53
C ILE A 102 4.47 7.99 2.44
N LEU A 103 5.15 6.86 2.32
CA LEU A 103 6.15 6.64 1.26
C LEU A 103 5.54 6.75 -0.14
N ALA A 104 4.37 6.16 -0.34
CA ALA A 104 3.67 6.24 -1.62
C ALA A 104 3.30 7.68 -2.00
N CYS A 105 2.84 8.48 -1.04
CA CYS A 105 2.54 9.89 -1.25
C CYS A 105 3.80 10.69 -1.61
N ILE A 106 4.91 10.46 -0.93
CA ILE A 106 6.19 11.13 -1.20
C ILE A 106 6.69 10.75 -2.60
N LEU A 107 6.77 9.45 -2.90
CA LEU A 107 7.21 8.95 -4.20
C LEU A 107 6.31 9.45 -5.33
N GLY A 108 5.00 9.39 -5.14
CA GLY A 108 4.03 9.88 -6.11
C GLY A 108 4.19 11.36 -6.39
N SER A 109 4.34 12.18 -5.36
CA SER A 109 4.52 13.62 -5.49
C SER A 109 5.82 13.97 -6.23
N VAL A 110 6.93 13.37 -5.85
CA VAL A 110 8.25 13.65 -6.44
C VAL A 110 8.30 13.19 -7.89
N ILE A 111 7.98 11.92 -8.14
CA ILE A 111 8.12 11.33 -9.47
C ILE A 111 7.10 11.93 -10.45
N HIS A 112 5.87 12.15 -10.01
CA HIS A 112 4.86 12.78 -10.86
C HIS A 112 5.21 14.20 -11.24
N THR A 113 5.73 15.00 -10.29
CA THR A 113 6.20 16.36 -10.56
C THR A 113 7.34 16.37 -11.56
N ILE A 114 8.29 15.44 -11.45
CA ILE A 114 9.38 15.29 -12.41
C ILE A 114 8.84 14.88 -13.79
N ARG A 115 7.93 13.91 -13.85
CA ARG A 115 7.29 13.47 -15.09
C ARG A 115 6.52 14.58 -15.79
N MET A 116 5.79 15.42 -15.07
CA MET A 116 5.08 16.58 -15.63
C MET A 116 6.04 17.59 -16.24
N LYS A 117 7.18 17.84 -15.60
CA LYS A 117 8.19 18.79 -16.12
C LYS A 117 8.89 18.29 -17.37
N VAL A 118 9.17 16.99 -17.44
CA VAL A 118 9.97 16.37 -18.52
C VAL A 118 9.11 15.99 -19.73
N SER A 119 7.90 15.53 -19.54
CA SER A 119 7.14 14.81 -20.59
C SER A 119 5.83 15.46 -20.94
N LYS A 120 5.44 16.64 -20.62
CA LYS A 120 4.14 17.28 -21.01
C LYS A 120 2.95 16.32 -21.20
N ARG A 121 3.00 15.11 -20.62
CA ARG A 121 1.96 14.09 -20.70
C ARG A 121 0.83 14.37 -19.70
N ASN A 122 -0.34 13.81 -20.00
CA ASN A 122 -1.60 13.97 -19.27
C ASN A 122 -1.44 14.04 -17.74
N ASN A 123 -2.18 14.96 -17.13
CA ASN A 123 -2.23 15.20 -15.67
C ASN A 123 -2.82 14.02 -14.85
N LEU A 124 -3.05 12.88 -15.48
CA LEU A 124 -3.56 11.68 -14.79
C LEU A 124 -2.42 10.96 -14.09
N LEU A 125 -2.57 10.82 -12.78
CA LEU A 125 -1.65 10.07 -11.92
C LEU A 125 -2.14 8.64 -11.76
N ALA A 126 -1.35 7.67 -12.23
CA ALA A 126 -1.51 6.28 -11.82
C ALA A 126 -0.93 6.14 -10.42
N LEU A 127 -1.78 5.99 -9.41
CA LEU A 127 -1.36 5.91 -8.01
C LEU A 127 -0.84 4.51 -7.65
N GLY A 128 -1.32 3.47 -8.33
CA GLY A 128 -0.99 2.07 -8.07
C GLY A 128 0.50 1.75 -8.01
N PRO A 129 1.35 2.19 -8.96
CA PRO A 129 2.79 1.94 -8.91
C PRO A 129 3.46 2.51 -7.66
N TYR A 130 3.05 3.70 -7.23
CA TYR A 130 3.60 4.34 -6.03
C TYR A 130 3.13 3.67 -4.75
N LEU A 131 1.86 3.27 -4.68
CA LEU A 131 1.32 2.48 -3.58
C LEU A 131 2.04 1.12 -3.50
N SER A 132 2.24 0.46 -4.62
CA SER A 132 2.94 -0.83 -4.70
C SER A 132 4.39 -0.71 -4.21
N ALA A 133 5.11 0.32 -4.63
CA ALA A 133 6.47 0.60 -4.17
C ALA A 133 6.51 0.90 -2.66
N GLY A 134 5.60 1.71 -2.16
CA GLY A 134 5.47 2.02 -0.73
C GLY A 134 5.19 0.77 0.11
N ILE A 135 4.28 -0.08 -0.32
CA ILE A 135 3.94 -1.36 0.33
C ILE A 135 5.16 -2.29 0.36
N PHE A 136 5.87 -2.41 -0.76
CA PHE A 136 7.07 -3.24 -0.85
C PHE A 136 8.18 -2.76 0.12
N ILE A 137 8.47 -1.47 0.12
CA ILE A 137 9.48 -0.89 1.02
C ILE A 137 9.06 -1.06 2.48
N ALA A 138 7.80 -0.82 2.81
CA ALA A 138 7.29 -1.00 4.17
C ALA A 138 7.33 -2.47 4.62
N ALA A 139 7.12 -3.42 3.73
CA ALA A 139 7.26 -4.84 4.03
C ALA A 139 8.69 -5.22 4.44
N LEU A 140 9.69 -4.61 3.80
CA LEU A 140 11.10 -4.91 4.05
C LEU A 140 11.68 -4.13 5.24
N TRP A 141 11.37 -2.85 5.35
CA TRP A 141 12.00 -1.93 6.31
C TRP A 141 11.06 -1.28 7.32
N GLY A 142 9.77 -1.49 7.23
CA GLY A 142 8.78 -0.82 8.08
C GLY A 142 9.03 -1.00 9.57
N SER A 143 9.33 -2.21 10.02
CA SER A 143 9.64 -2.48 11.43
C SER A 143 10.92 -1.79 11.90
N ARG A 144 11.97 -1.78 11.05
CA ARG A 144 13.23 -1.09 11.37
C ARG A 144 13.05 0.42 11.46
N PHE A 145 12.24 0.99 10.55
CA PHE A 145 11.92 2.41 10.59
C PHE A 145 11.21 2.79 11.88
N TRP A 146 10.22 2.02 12.31
CA TRP A 146 9.49 2.30 13.54
C TRP A 146 10.37 2.17 14.79
N THR A 147 11.24 1.16 14.83
CA THR A 147 12.20 0.99 15.94
C THR A 147 13.15 2.19 16.01
N TRP A 148 13.68 2.64 14.89
CA TRP A 148 14.55 3.81 14.83
C TRP A 148 13.83 5.09 15.23
N TYR A 149 12.61 5.31 14.70
CA TYR A 149 11.80 6.49 14.98
C TYR A 149 11.41 6.60 16.45
N LEU A 150 10.93 5.50 17.04
CA LEU A 150 10.56 5.46 18.46
C LEU A 150 11.79 5.59 19.36
N GLY A 151 12.93 5.06 18.95
CA GLY A 151 14.22 5.25 19.65
C GLY A 151 14.65 6.71 19.68
N MET A 152 14.46 7.46 18.60
CA MET A 152 14.72 8.91 18.58
C MET A 152 13.80 9.72 19.51
N MET A 153 12.55 9.27 19.67
CA MET A 153 11.60 9.91 20.57
C MET A 153 11.78 9.55 22.05
N GLY A 154 12.74 8.67 22.37
CA GLY A 154 13.01 8.25 23.75
C GLY A 154 11.91 7.39 24.38
N ILE A 155 11.09 6.71 23.56
CA ILE A 155 9.97 5.87 24.00
C ILE A 155 10.43 4.41 24.23
N TYR A 156 11.72 4.13 23.99
CA TYR A 156 12.38 2.85 24.29
C TYR A 156 13.65 3.07 25.08
#